data_c819131040e0c45501f8dbb9702a4e7e
#
_entry.id   c819131040e0c45501f8dbb9702a4e7e
#
_cell.length_a   1.000
_cell.length_b   1.000
_cell.length_c   1.000
_cell.angle_alpha   90.00
_cell.angle_beta   90.00
_cell.angle_gamma   90.00
#
_symmetry.space_group_name_H-M   'P 1'
#
loop_
_entity.id
_entity.type
_entity.pdbx_description
1 polymer ?
#
loop_
_entity_poly.entity_id
_entity_poly.type
_entity_poly.pdbx_seq_one_letter_code
_entity_poly.pdbx_strand_id
1 'polypeptide(L)'
;MKRINFLLIALSLFIFTACEQEDYEFGDILSPTNLTISAVLQGADADNPYGDGSGYVTFTANAADAITYKFVQDGVEYMVPSGVFTTRFTNTGVHVYSIDVIASGTAGVMSNGSTSVEVLYTFEPPADLVEALTTGSWRVMAEAPAHMGVGPADDMAPDGVASWWNAGPFDKADTAMYDDRMVFSSDGTMEYQTAGSIFGKAPPLEEDFSGNQGLGDPNSDNEHLYYPADNFNSNWTVSEADGNLVLSFTGNGFAGFYVGGNHSYTILSRSSNEIYLKTVGFDTNGWFIKITNQE
;
A
#
# COMPACT_ATOMS: atom_id res chain seq x y z
N MET A 1 -34.27 16.90 81.38
CA MET A 1 -33.53 17.74 80.41
C MET A 1 -32.00 17.63 80.51
N LYS A 2 -31.41 17.48 81.67
CA LYS A 2 -29.91 17.32 81.84
C LYS A 2 -29.32 16.05 81.25
N ARG A 3 -30.08 14.92 81.14
CA ARG A 3 -29.57 13.65 80.56
C ARG A 3 -29.58 13.60 79.08
N ILE A 4 -30.49 14.33 78.39
CA ILE A 4 -30.57 14.42 76.92
C ILE A 4 -29.43 15.29 76.38
N ASN A 5 -29.02 16.33 77.08
CA ASN A 5 -27.91 17.17 76.60
C ASN A 5 -26.56 16.44 76.74
N PHE A 6 -26.40 15.49 77.70
CA PHE A 6 -25.18 14.71 77.80
C PHE A 6 -25.06 13.66 76.64
N LEU A 7 -26.22 13.10 76.20
CA LEU A 7 -26.24 12.17 75.12
C LEU A 7 -25.93 12.83 73.77
N LEU A 8 -26.43 14.07 73.57
CA LEU A 8 -26.14 14.85 72.40
C LEU A 8 -24.67 15.31 72.32
N ILE A 9 -24.06 15.63 73.44
CA ILE A 9 -22.65 16.01 73.46
C ILE A 9 -21.76 14.77 73.23
N ALA A 10 -22.11 13.59 73.75
CA ALA A 10 -21.40 12.35 73.50
C ALA A 10 -21.52 11.90 72.03
N LEU A 11 -22.69 12.11 71.38
CA LEU A 11 -22.90 11.80 69.98
C LEU A 11 -22.13 12.75 69.06
N SER A 12 -21.98 14.02 69.42
CA SER A 12 -21.20 14.99 68.62
C SER A 12 -19.68 14.76 68.66
N LEU A 13 -19.16 14.11 69.70
CA LEU A 13 -17.75 13.76 69.78
C LEU A 13 -17.36 12.55 68.97
N PHE A 14 -18.33 11.68 68.57
CA PHE A 14 -18.06 10.55 67.71
C PHE A 14 -18.02 10.89 66.18
N ILE A 15 -18.44 12.09 65.79
CA ILE A 15 -18.47 12.51 64.39
C ILE A 15 -17.12 13.03 63.93
N PHE A 16 -16.18 13.34 64.80
CA PHE A 16 -14.88 13.90 64.44
C PHE A 16 -13.76 12.85 64.30
N THR A 17 -14.02 11.55 64.48
CA THR A 17 -12.99 10.52 64.34
C THR A 17 -13.10 9.74 63.02
N ALA A 18 -13.91 10.18 62.03
CA ALA A 18 -14.15 9.45 60.81
C ALA A 18 -13.50 10.11 59.56
N CYS A 19 -12.39 10.78 59.72
CA CYS A 19 -11.53 11.14 58.61
C CYS A 19 -10.09 10.76 58.97
N GLU A 20 -9.75 9.49 58.89
CA GLU A 20 -8.37 9.15 58.59
C GLU A 20 -8.18 9.57 57.11
N GLN A 21 -7.52 10.70 56.95
CA GLN A 21 -6.97 11.09 55.64
C GLN A 21 -5.80 10.13 55.42
N GLU A 22 -6.03 9.11 54.61
CA GLU A 22 -4.92 8.33 54.09
C GLU A 22 -4.10 9.27 53.20
N ASP A 23 -2.94 9.68 53.69
CA ASP A 23 -1.96 10.38 52.87
C ASP A 23 -1.38 9.36 51.89
N TYR A 24 -1.94 9.31 50.71
CA TYR A 24 -1.35 8.56 49.60
C TYR A 24 -0.10 9.30 49.17
N GLU A 25 1.06 8.83 49.59
CA GLU A 25 2.32 9.26 49.02
C GLU A 25 2.42 8.62 47.60
N PHE A 26 2.56 9.45 46.59
CA PHE A 26 3.02 8.97 45.30
C PHE A 26 4.41 8.38 45.51
N GLY A 27 4.63 7.15 45.02
CA GLY A 27 5.96 6.56 45.02
C GLY A 27 6.98 7.46 44.30
N ASP A 28 8.24 7.13 44.39
CA ASP A 28 9.31 7.90 43.76
C ASP A 28 9.04 8.14 42.28
N ILE A 29 9.13 9.40 41.86
CA ILE A 29 9.07 9.77 40.45
C ILE A 29 10.46 9.50 39.86
N LEU A 30 10.61 8.38 39.15
CA LEU A 30 11.85 7.95 38.53
C LEU A 30 11.82 8.20 37.04
N SER A 31 12.75 9.04 36.57
CA SER A 31 12.96 9.25 35.15
C SER A 31 13.77 8.09 34.55
N PRO A 32 13.38 7.55 33.40
CA PRO A 32 14.19 6.55 32.73
C PRO A 32 15.62 7.05 32.49
N THR A 33 16.62 6.20 32.79
CA THR A 33 18.03 6.53 32.61
C THR A 33 18.75 5.47 31.80
N ASN A 34 19.88 5.84 31.20
CA ASN A 34 20.72 4.94 30.41
C ASN A 34 19.95 4.28 29.27
N LEU A 35 19.10 5.05 28.52
CA LEU A 35 18.41 4.53 27.35
C LEU A 35 19.43 4.09 26.31
N THR A 36 19.36 2.82 25.95
CA THR A 36 20.12 2.21 24.86
C THR A 36 19.15 1.71 23.80
N ILE A 37 19.52 1.87 22.53
CA ILE A 37 18.73 1.41 21.38
C ILE A 37 19.66 0.59 20.51
N SER A 38 19.28 -0.64 20.20
CA SER A 38 19.98 -1.49 19.23
C SER A 38 19.04 -1.88 18.09
N ALA A 39 19.61 -2.10 16.91
CA ALA A 39 18.90 -2.59 15.74
C ALA A 39 19.55 -3.89 15.26
N VAL A 40 18.73 -4.88 14.94
CA VAL A 40 19.14 -6.15 14.33
C VAL A 40 18.38 -6.29 13.02
N LEU A 41 19.13 -6.33 11.91
CA LEU A 41 18.57 -6.56 10.58
C LEU A 41 18.45 -8.07 10.37
N GLN A 42 17.34 -8.49 9.78
CA GLN A 42 17.13 -9.89 9.45
C GLN A 42 18.18 -10.35 8.44
N GLY A 43 18.85 -11.48 8.71
CA GLY A 43 19.86 -12.07 7.84
C GLY A 43 21.15 -11.26 7.70
N ALA A 44 21.39 -10.24 8.55
CA ALA A 44 22.65 -9.49 8.50
C ALA A 44 23.82 -10.34 9.01
N ASP A 45 24.89 -10.37 8.23
CA ASP A 45 26.17 -11.00 8.54
C ASP A 45 27.33 -10.22 7.88
N ALA A 46 28.53 -10.81 7.86
CA ALA A 46 29.72 -10.14 7.28
C ALA A 46 29.62 -9.97 5.75
N ASP A 47 28.90 -10.83 5.06
CA ASP A 47 28.71 -10.81 3.60
C ASP A 47 27.47 -9.98 3.22
N ASN A 48 26.49 -9.86 4.12
CA ASN A 48 25.21 -9.14 3.96
C ASN A 48 25.03 -8.08 5.05
N PRO A 49 25.86 -7.03 5.10
CA PRO A 49 25.86 -6.06 6.23
C PRO A 49 24.57 -5.26 6.36
N TYR A 50 23.76 -5.20 5.30
CA TYR A 50 22.48 -4.47 5.25
C TYR A 50 21.25 -5.38 5.37
N GLY A 51 21.44 -6.67 5.72
CA GLY A 51 20.41 -7.69 5.84
C GLY A 51 20.21 -8.51 4.57
N ASP A 52 19.25 -9.46 4.61
CA ASP A 52 18.97 -10.44 3.57
C ASP A 52 18.08 -9.92 2.41
N GLY A 53 17.79 -8.64 2.38
CA GLY A 53 16.88 -8.03 1.40
C GLY A 53 15.41 -8.08 1.78
N SER A 54 15.04 -8.71 2.90
CA SER A 54 13.64 -8.76 3.38
C SER A 54 13.12 -7.42 3.89
N GLY A 55 14.03 -6.51 4.27
CA GLY A 55 13.70 -5.21 4.85
C GLY A 55 13.28 -5.24 6.32
N TYR A 56 13.27 -6.42 6.99
CA TYR A 56 12.90 -6.52 8.40
C TYR A 56 14.01 -6.08 9.32
N VAL A 57 13.65 -5.25 10.30
CA VAL A 57 14.53 -4.78 11.39
C VAL A 57 13.82 -4.92 12.71
N THR A 58 14.53 -5.48 13.71
CA THR A 58 14.06 -5.52 15.09
C THR A 58 14.88 -4.53 15.91
N PHE A 59 14.20 -3.52 16.44
CA PHE A 59 14.76 -2.55 17.37
C PHE A 59 14.49 -3.01 18.80
N THR A 60 15.51 -2.86 19.66
CA THR A 60 15.39 -3.14 21.11
C THR A 60 15.81 -1.92 21.89
N ALA A 61 14.91 -1.39 22.68
CA ALA A 61 15.15 -0.29 23.60
C ALA A 61 15.22 -0.80 25.04
N ASN A 62 16.19 -0.30 25.81
CA ASN A 62 16.37 -0.64 27.21
C ASN A 62 16.74 0.62 28.03
N ALA A 63 16.06 0.84 29.13
CA ALA A 63 16.39 1.93 30.05
C ALA A 63 16.06 1.49 31.50
N ALA A 64 16.87 1.90 32.45
CA ALA A 64 16.53 1.73 33.87
C ALA A 64 15.31 2.60 34.21
N ASP A 65 14.44 2.12 35.08
CA ASP A 65 13.23 2.78 35.56
C ASP A 65 12.19 3.11 34.46
N ALA A 66 12.30 2.50 33.26
CA ALA A 66 11.29 2.58 32.24
C ALA A 66 10.15 1.60 32.51
N ILE A 67 8.91 2.07 32.34
CA ILE A 67 7.68 1.28 32.45
C ILE A 67 7.22 0.84 31.06
N THR A 68 7.42 1.71 30.05
CA THR A 68 6.98 1.47 28.66
C THR A 68 7.83 2.25 27.68
N TYR A 69 7.79 1.82 26.42
CA TYR A 69 8.49 2.46 25.31
C TYR A 69 7.50 2.82 24.21
N LYS A 70 7.78 3.94 23.55
CA LYS A 70 7.11 4.36 22.35
C LYS A 70 8.17 4.49 21.26
N PHE A 71 7.98 3.80 20.13
CA PHE A 71 8.79 3.95 18.93
C PHE A 71 8.08 4.89 17.97
N VAL A 72 8.82 5.78 17.30
CA VAL A 72 8.29 6.71 16.31
C VAL A 72 9.03 6.46 14.99
N GLN A 73 8.28 6.03 13.98
CA GLN A 73 8.76 5.80 12.63
C GLN A 73 7.98 6.69 11.66
N ASP A 74 8.67 7.55 10.91
CA ASP A 74 8.07 8.45 9.92
C ASP A 74 6.87 9.27 10.47
N GLY A 75 6.95 9.66 11.77
CA GLY A 75 5.90 10.37 12.47
C GLY A 75 4.76 9.49 13.02
N VAL A 76 4.77 8.19 12.75
CA VAL A 76 3.80 7.23 13.32
C VAL A 76 4.32 6.68 14.64
N GLU A 77 3.46 6.70 15.66
CA GLU A 77 3.78 6.28 17.03
C GLU A 77 3.32 4.84 17.31
N TYR A 78 4.22 4.02 17.84
CA TYR A 78 3.96 2.63 18.23
C TYR A 78 4.25 2.44 19.72
N MET A 79 3.21 2.16 20.54
CA MET A 79 3.36 1.85 21.96
C MET A 79 3.77 0.39 22.12
N VAL A 80 4.97 0.16 22.63
CA VAL A 80 5.58 -1.19 22.75
C VAL A 80 6.16 -1.37 24.16
N PRO A 81 5.35 -1.80 25.14
CA PRO A 81 5.79 -1.93 26.53
C PRO A 81 7.00 -2.86 26.73
N SER A 82 7.17 -3.85 25.84
CA SER A 82 8.30 -4.78 25.89
C SER A 82 9.65 -4.15 25.51
N GLY A 83 9.64 -2.98 24.87
CA GLY A 83 10.83 -2.36 24.30
C GLY A 83 11.37 -3.06 23.04
N VAL A 84 10.66 -4.06 22.47
CA VAL A 84 11.08 -4.77 21.26
C VAL A 84 10.08 -4.49 20.15
N PHE A 85 10.52 -3.75 19.13
CA PHE A 85 9.71 -3.34 17.98
C PHE A 85 10.30 -3.88 16.68
N THR A 86 9.51 -4.66 15.94
CA THR A 86 9.89 -5.15 14.62
C THR A 86 9.08 -4.42 13.56
N THR A 87 9.76 -3.88 12.55
CA THR A 87 9.15 -3.22 11.40
C THR A 87 9.80 -3.70 10.11
N ARG A 88 9.18 -3.39 8.98
CA ARG A 88 9.69 -3.69 7.63
C ARG A 88 9.80 -2.41 6.83
N PHE A 89 10.96 -2.19 6.23
CA PHE A 89 11.21 -1.11 5.28
C PHE A 89 11.18 -1.67 3.85
N THR A 90 10.45 -0.99 2.94
CA THR A 90 10.14 -1.53 1.60
C THR A 90 10.58 -0.64 0.44
N ASN A 91 11.44 0.35 0.69
CA ASN A 91 12.06 1.10 -0.40
C ASN A 91 13.19 0.27 -1.00
N THR A 92 13.07 -0.07 -2.28
CA THR A 92 14.02 -0.95 -2.98
C THR A 92 15.44 -0.36 -3.01
N GLY A 93 16.41 -1.19 -2.68
CA GLY A 93 17.82 -0.80 -2.53
C GLY A 93 18.22 -0.62 -1.08
N VAL A 94 19.42 -0.05 -0.86
CA VAL A 94 19.92 0.27 0.48
C VAL A 94 19.52 1.70 0.83
N HIS A 95 18.80 1.85 1.93
CA HIS A 95 18.35 3.15 2.44
C HIS A 95 18.64 3.28 3.93
N VAL A 96 18.85 4.53 4.37
CA VAL A 96 19.03 4.88 5.79
C VAL A 96 17.67 5.21 6.39
N TYR A 97 17.33 4.55 7.50
CA TYR A 97 16.12 4.81 8.27
C TYR A 97 16.46 5.21 9.70
N SER A 98 15.68 6.14 10.25
CA SER A 98 15.83 6.60 11.63
C SER A 98 14.58 6.24 12.43
N ILE A 99 14.80 5.81 13.67
CA ILE A 99 13.74 5.55 14.64
C ILE A 99 14.01 6.39 15.90
N ASP A 100 13.00 7.12 16.35
CA ASP A 100 13.02 7.76 17.66
C ASP A 100 12.37 6.85 18.71
N VAL A 101 12.92 6.85 19.93
CA VAL A 101 12.40 6.06 21.03
C VAL A 101 12.18 6.97 22.24
N ILE A 102 11.01 6.86 22.83
CA ILE A 102 10.63 7.54 24.08
C ILE A 102 10.41 6.47 25.13
N ALA A 103 11.26 6.46 26.16
CA ALA A 103 11.08 5.64 27.36
C ALA A 103 10.31 6.45 28.40
N SER A 104 9.24 5.89 28.96
CA SER A 104 8.39 6.54 29.95
C SER A 104 8.55 5.86 31.30
N GLY A 105 8.79 6.64 32.36
CA GLY A 105 8.87 6.22 33.73
C GLY A 105 7.61 6.52 34.56
N THR A 106 7.72 6.47 35.89
CA THR A 106 6.62 6.78 36.80
C THR A 106 6.16 8.23 36.65
N ALA A 107 4.88 8.48 36.90
CA ALA A 107 4.24 9.81 36.76
C ALA A 107 4.44 10.50 35.39
N GLY A 108 4.73 9.75 34.33
CA GLY A 108 4.85 10.28 32.99
C GLY A 108 6.15 11.00 32.65
N VAL A 109 7.17 10.92 33.48
CA VAL A 109 8.51 11.42 33.14
C VAL A 109 9.13 10.57 32.04
N MET A 110 9.87 11.20 31.12
CA MET A 110 10.33 10.54 29.92
C MET A 110 11.82 10.78 29.66
N SER A 111 12.46 9.85 28.96
CA SER A 111 13.72 10.09 28.27
C SER A 111 13.59 9.64 26.82
N ASN A 112 14.33 10.27 25.92
CA ASN A 112 14.27 10.00 24.49
C ASN A 112 15.67 9.76 23.92
N GLY A 113 15.70 9.04 22.82
CA GLY A 113 16.89 8.78 22.01
C GLY A 113 16.49 8.41 20.61
N SER A 114 17.46 8.38 19.70
CA SER A 114 17.26 7.95 18.32
C SER A 114 18.39 7.04 17.88
N THR A 115 18.11 6.23 16.86
CA THR A 115 19.11 5.43 16.17
C THR A 115 18.80 5.43 14.67
N SER A 116 19.83 5.20 13.85
CA SER A 116 19.66 5.01 12.41
C SER A 116 20.28 3.68 11.98
N VAL A 117 19.76 3.12 10.90
CA VAL A 117 20.19 1.85 10.35
C VAL A 117 20.10 1.89 8.82
N GLU A 118 21.09 1.27 8.16
CA GLU A 118 21.06 1.05 6.71
C GLU A 118 20.43 -0.31 6.44
N VAL A 119 19.36 -0.33 5.62
CA VAL A 119 18.57 -1.54 5.37
C VAL A 119 18.49 -1.78 3.87
N LEU A 120 18.82 -2.99 3.44
CA LEU A 120 18.55 -3.47 2.10
C LEU A 120 17.13 -4.02 2.02
N TYR A 121 16.37 -3.54 1.03
CA TYR A 121 15.15 -4.20 0.60
C TYR A 121 15.27 -4.60 -0.86
N THR A 122 14.98 -5.87 -1.16
CA THR A 122 14.94 -6.43 -2.50
C THR A 122 13.54 -6.98 -2.74
N PHE A 123 12.83 -6.39 -3.72
CA PHE A 123 11.53 -6.91 -4.11
C PHE A 123 11.71 -8.05 -5.11
N GLU A 124 11.10 -9.19 -4.84
CA GLU A 124 10.94 -10.29 -5.78
C GLU A 124 9.45 -10.47 -6.06
N PRO A 125 9.03 -10.45 -7.35
CA PRO A 125 7.64 -10.71 -7.70
C PRO A 125 7.19 -12.08 -7.19
N PRO A 126 5.94 -12.22 -6.70
CA PRO A 126 5.38 -13.52 -6.33
C PRO A 126 5.47 -14.51 -7.49
N ALA A 127 6.08 -15.68 -7.25
CA ALA A 127 6.33 -16.67 -8.29
C ALA A 127 5.05 -17.16 -8.98
N ASP A 128 3.96 -17.32 -8.22
CA ASP A 128 2.64 -17.67 -8.72
C ASP A 128 2.02 -16.62 -9.66
N LEU A 129 2.31 -15.31 -9.42
CA LEU A 129 1.88 -14.25 -10.32
C LEU A 129 2.69 -14.27 -11.63
N VAL A 130 4.01 -14.46 -11.53
CA VAL A 130 4.87 -14.56 -12.73
C VAL A 130 4.47 -15.77 -13.56
N GLU A 131 4.22 -16.92 -12.94
CA GLU A 131 3.74 -18.13 -13.61
C GLU A 131 2.37 -17.87 -14.29
N ALA A 132 1.43 -17.26 -13.61
CA ALA A 132 0.12 -16.92 -14.17
C ALA A 132 0.25 -16.00 -15.39
N LEU A 133 1.01 -14.89 -15.27
CA LEU A 133 1.20 -13.93 -16.35
C LEU A 133 1.84 -14.58 -17.59
N THR A 134 2.84 -15.44 -17.39
CA THR A 134 3.59 -16.09 -18.50
C THR A 134 2.92 -17.35 -19.04
N THR A 135 1.71 -17.67 -18.58
CA THR A 135 0.93 -18.81 -19.05
C THR A 135 -0.16 -18.36 -20.03
N GLY A 136 -0.03 -18.77 -21.30
CA GLY A 136 -1.01 -18.47 -22.35
C GLY A 136 -1.02 -17.01 -22.79
N SER A 137 -2.17 -16.54 -23.25
CA SER A 137 -2.39 -15.15 -23.64
C SER A 137 -3.49 -14.53 -22.77
N TRP A 138 -3.34 -13.27 -22.43
CA TRP A 138 -4.30 -12.53 -21.64
C TRP A 138 -5.18 -11.64 -22.53
N ARG A 139 -6.44 -11.53 -22.18
CA ARG A 139 -7.44 -10.66 -22.85
C ARG A 139 -8.26 -9.90 -21.82
N VAL A 140 -8.99 -8.91 -22.26
CA VAL A 140 -10.04 -8.31 -21.44
C VAL A 140 -11.14 -9.34 -21.15
N MET A 141 -11.61 -9.38 -19.91
CA MET A 141 -12.67 -10.29 -19.48
C MET A 141 -14.06 -9.72 -19.86
N ALA A 142 -14.35 -9.70 -21.15
CA ALA A 142 -15.54 -9.05 -21.73
C ALA A 142 -16.87 -9.52 -21.13
N GLU A 143 -16.95 -10.79 -20.73
CA GLU A 143 -18.11 -11.45 -20.14
C GLU A 143 -18.39 -11.06 -18.68
N ALA A 144 -17.39 -10.46 -17.99
CA ALA A 144 -17.55 -10.08 -16.60
C ALA A 144 -18.24 -8.71 -16.45
N PRO A 145 -19.13 -8.53 -15.47
CA PRO A 145 -19.58 -7.21 -15.08
C PRO A 145 -18.42 -6.39 -14.52
N ALA A 146 -18.42 -5.09 -14.78
CA ALA A 146 -17.35 -4.15 -14.38
C ALA A 146 -15.96 -4.59 -14.87
N HIS A 147 -15.87 -5.20 -16.06
CA HIS A 147 -14.61 -5.56 -16.69
C HIS A 147 -13.80 -4.33 -17.12
N MET A 148 -14.45 -3.20 -17.32
CA MET A 148 -13.89 -1.87 -17.51
C MET A 148 -14.63 -0.88 -16.61
N GLY A 149 -13.93 0.11 -16.07
CA GLY A 149 -14.54 1.12 -15.21
C GLY A 149 -13.71 2.37 -15.09
N VAL A 150 -14.32 3.45 -14.56
CA VAL A 150 -13.65 4.71 -14.27
C VAL A 150 -14.12 5.27 -12.93
N GLY A 151 -13.20 5.87 -12.19
CA GLY A 151 -13.42 6.53 -10.90
C GLY A 151 -12.36 7.58 -10.60
N PRO A 152 -12.35 8.15 -9.39
CA PRO A 152 -11.27 9.02 -8.94
C PRO A 152 -9.92 8.30 -8.95
N ALA A 153 -8.82 9.06 -9.04
CA ALA A 153 -7.47 8.50 -9.03
C ALA A 153 -7.13 7.70 -7.75
N ASP A 154 -7.74 8.03 -6.63
CA ASP A 154 -7.57 7.36 -5.34
C ASP A 154 -8.58 6.22 -5.08
N ASP A 155 -9.53 6.00 -5.99
CA ASP A 155 -10.47 4.88 -5.89
C ASP A 155 -9.73 3.55 -5.98
N MET A 156 -9.96 2.66 -5.03
CA MET A 156 -9.39 1.31 -4.98
C MET A 156 -10.43 0.22 -5.28
N ALA A 157 -11.63 0.62 -5.71
CA ALA A 157 -12.73 -0.28 -6.08
C ALA A 157 -12.92 -1.45 -5.08
N PRO A 158 -13.12 -1.19 -3.76
CA PRO A 158 -13.10 -2.22 -2.72
C PRO A 158 -14.12 -3.33 -2.93
N ASP A 159 -15.22 -3.01 -3.61
CA ASP A 159 -16.27 -3.97 -3.96
C ASP A 159 -16.11 -4.56 -5.37
N GLY A 160 -14.95 -4.37 -6.02
CA GLY A 160 -14.66 -4.84 -7.36
C GLY A 160 -15.33 -4.05 -8.48
N VAL A 161 -15.81 -2.82 -8.18
CA VAL A 161 -16.44 -1.88 -9.12
C VAL A 161 -15.90 -0.48 -8.92
N ALA A 162 -15.68 0.25 -10.02
CA ALA A 162 -15.27 1.64 -9.97
C ALA A 162 -16.41 2.56 -9.51
N SER A 163 -16.08 3.69 -8.87
CA SER A 163 -17.07 4.54 -8.21
C SER A 163 -17.99 5.32 -9.16
N TRP A 164 -17.54 5.66 -10.38
CA TRP A 164 -18.31 6.52 -11.28
C TRP A 164 -19.10 5.75 -12.33
N TRP A 165 -18.42 4.87 -13.06
CA TRP A 165 -19.04 4.10 -14.14
C TRP A 165 -18.35 2.74 -14.30
N ASN A 166 -19.14 1.75 -14.71
CA ASN A 166 -18.66 0.39 -14.99
C ASN A 166 -19.40 -0.18 -16.21
N ALA A 167 -18.67 -0.89 -17.05
CA ALA A 167 -19.22 -1.60 -18.19
C ALA A 167 -20.02 -2.84 -17.74
N GLY A 168 -21.18 -3.06 -18.36
CA GLY A 168 -21.85 -4.35 -18.34
C GLY A 168 -21.12 -5.38 -19.21
N PRO A 169 -21.46 -6.67 -19.12
CA PRO A 169 -20.89 -7.70 -19.98
C PRO A 169 -21.03 -7.31 -21.47
N PHE A 170 -19.92 -7.37 -22.21
CA PHE A 170 -19.83 -7.06 -23.64
C PHE A 170 -20.23 -5.64 -24.06
N ASP A 171 -20.31 -4.66 -23.15
CA ASP A 171 -20.70 -3.28 -23.48
C ASP A 171 -19.75 -2.57 -24.45
N LYS A 172 -18.55 -3.09 -24.69
CA LYS A 172 -17.55 -2.56 -25.62
C LYS A 172 -17.34 -3.49 -26.84
N ALA A 173 -18.35 -4.28 -27.22
CA ALA A 173 -18.26 -5.20 -28.36
C ALA A 173 -18.14 -4.49 -29.71
N ASP A 174 -18.44 -3.21 -29.78
CA ASP A 174 -18.27 -2.35 -30.95
C ASP A 174 -16.94 -1.59 -30.99
N THR A 175 -15.93 -2.11 -30.26
CA THR A 175 -14.57 -1.56 -30.20
C THR A 175 -13.53 -2.65 -30.44
N ALA A 176 -12.28 -2.25 -30.67
CA ALA A 176 -11.14 -3.14 -30.84
C ALA A 176 -10.62 -3.81 -29.54
N MET A 177 -11.32 -3.63 -28.38
CA MET A 177 -10.76 -4.05 -27.09
C MET A 177 -10.77 -5.56 -26.86
N TYR A 178 -11.73 -6.29 -27.43
CA TYR A 178 -11.95 -7.69 -27.04
C TYR A 178 -11.18 -8.70 -27.88
N ASP A 179 -10.68 -8.32 -29.04
CA ASP A 179 -9.86 -9.15 -29.90
C ASP A 179 -8.36 -9.00 -29.65
N ASP A 180 -7.97 -8.01 -28.83
CA ASP A 180 -6.60 -7.81 -28.37
C ASP A 180 -6.10 -8.95 -27.47
N ARG A 181 -4.81 -9.24 -27.57
CA ARG A 181 -4.13 -10.22 -26.69
C ARG A 181 -2.80 -9.66 -26.17
N MET A 182 -2.51 -9.97 -24.90
CA MET A 182 -1.23 -9.70 -24.25
C MET A 182 -0.54 -11.02 -23.99
N VAL A 183 0.65 -11.21 -24.53
CA VAL A 183 1.47 -12.41 -24.33
C VAL A 183 2.72 -12.03 -23.55
N PHE A 184 2.78 -12.47 -22.31
CA PHE A 184 3.90 -12.18 -21.41
C PHE A 184 4.94 -13.29 -21.49
N SER A 185 6.21 -12.94 -21.60
CA SER A 185 7.34 -13.87 -21.60
C SER A 185 8.16 -13.76 -20.33
N SER A 186 8.76 -14.86 -19.90
CA SER A 186 9.58 -14.92 -18.67
C SER A 186 10.87 -14.10 -18.72
N ASP A 187 11.26 -13.62 -19.90
CA ASP A 187 12.39 -12.71 -20.09
C ASP A 187 12.04 -11.23 -19.85
N GLY A 188 10.79 -10.95 -19.43
CA GLY A 188 10.30 -9.60 -19.17
C GLY A 188 9.75 -8.89 -20.42
N THR A 189 9.61 -9.57 -21.56
CA THR A 189 8.94 -9.01 -22.75
C THR A 189 7.46 -9.30 -22.75
N MET A 190 6.65 -8.42 -23.36
CA MET A 190 5.24 -8.59 -23.61
C MET A 190 4.95 -8.22 -25.07
N GLU A 191 4.36 -9.13 -25.82
CA GLU A 191 3.78 -8.85 -27.13
C GLU A 191 2.32 -8.45 -26.96
N TYR A 192 1.94 -7.28 -27.51
CA TYR A 192 0.57 -6.83 -27.63
C TYR A 192 0.08 -7.11 -29.05
N GLN A 193 -0.88 -8.00 -29.20
CA GLN A 193 -1.49 -8.43 -30.45
C GLN A 193 -2.81 -7.69 -30.63
N THR A 194 -2.86 -6.77 -31.60
CA THR A 194 -3.92 -5.76 -31.78
C THR A 194 -5.03 -6.18 -32.72
N ALA A 195 -4.91 -7.31 -33.39
CA ALA A 195 -5.78 -7.66 -34.54
C ALA A 195 -5.94 -6.53 -35.57
N GLY A 196 -5.03 -5.57 -35.62
CA GLY A 196 -4.96 -4.45 -36.55
C GLY A 196 -5.45 -3.10 -36.01
N SER A 197 -6.04 -3.05 -34.84
CA SER A 197 -6.47 -1.80 -34.18
C SER A 197 -6.56 -1.96 -32.68
N ILE A 198 -6.55 -0.84 -31.94
CA ILE A 198 -6.70 -0.77 -30.48
C ILE A 198 -7.79 0.23 -30.10
N PHE A 199 -8.34 0.09 -28.90
CA PHE A 199 -9.33 0.99 -28.32
C PHE A 199 -8.71 1.86 -27.22
N GLY A 200 -8.99 3.18 -27.23
CA GLY A 200 -8.47 4.06 -26.18
C GLY A 200 -8.92 5.51 -26.29
N LYS A 201 -8.47 6.31 -25.35
CA LYS A 201 -8.66 7.76 -25.36
C LYS A 201 -7.87 8.39 -26.52
N ALA A 202 -8.53 9.26 -27.28
CA ALA A 202 -7.97 9.84 -28.48
C ALA A 202 -6.69 10.66 -28.23
N PRO A 203 -6.62 11.61 -27.26
CA PRO A 203 -5.42 12.40 -27.09
C PRO A 203 -4.15 11.57 -26.83
N PRO A 204 -4.12 10.62 -25.88
CA PRO A 204 -2.90 9.83 -25.67
C PRO A 204 -2.62 8.85 -26.83
N LEU A 205 -3.64 8.30 -27.52
CA LEU A 205 -3.41 7.46 -28.70
C LEU A 205 -2.72 8.27 -29.81
N GLU A 206 -3.19 9.49 -30.07
CA GLU A 206 -2.63 10.35 -31.11
C GLU A 206 -1.23 10.86 -30.75
N GLU A 207 -0.93 11.10 -29.46
CA GLU A 207 0.37 11.54 -28.99
C GLU A 207 1.41 10.41 -29.04
N ASP A 208 1.05 9.22 -28.53
CA ASP A 208 2.00 8.15 -28.26
C ASP A 208 2.21 7.20 -29.44
N PHE A 209 1.26 7.16 -30.40
CA PHE A 209 1.38 6.30 -31.60
C PHE A 209 1.69 7.12 -32.84
N SER A 210 0.75 7.35 -33.74
CA SER A 210 1.04 7.92 -35.06
C SER A 210 0.11 9.08 -35.44
N GLY A 211 -0.31 9.90 -34.48
CA GLY A 211 -1.27 10.98 -34.71
C GLY A 211 -2.67 10.47 -35.02
N ASN A 212 -3.53 11.31 -35.54
CA ASN A 212 -4.94 10.95 -35.81
C ASN A 212 -5.12 9.87 -36.89
N GLN A 213 -4.13 9.65 -37.75
CA GLN A 213 -4.16 8.67 -38.85
C GLN A 213 -5.35 8.80 -39.84
N GLY A 214 -5.99 9.97 -39.86
CA GLY A 214 -7.15 10.23 -40.77
C GLY A 214 -8.46 9.63 -40.26
N LEU A 215 -8.60 9.29 -38.97
CA LEU A 215 -9.79 8.66 -38.40
C LEU A 215 -10.99 9.61 -38.24
N GLY A 216 -10.80 10.91 -38.44
CA GLY A 216 -11.82 11.91 -38.13
C GLY A 216 -11.86 12.26 -36.63
N ASP A 217 -12.95 12.93 -36.21
CA ASP A 217 -13.10 13.33 -34.80
C ASP A 217 -13.38 12.12 -33.90
N PRO A 218 -12.88 12.12 -32.67
CA PRO A 218 -13.22 11.12 -31.67
C PRO A 218 -14.73 11.11 -31.36
N ASN A 219 -15.20 10.02 -30.71
CA ASN A 219 -16.57 9.95 -30.21
C ASN A 219 -16.82 10.98 -29.08
N SER A 220 -18.08 11.04 -28.58
CA SER A 220 -18.46 11.95 -27.49
C SER A 220 -17.68 11.76 -26.18
N ASP A 221 -17.10 10.60 -25.98
CA ASP A 221 -16.30 10.25 -24.80
C ASP A 221 -14.80 10.48 -25.03
N ASN A 222 -14.46 11.14 -26.16
CA ASN A 222 -13.08 11.42 -26.59
C ASN A 222 -12.26 10.14 -26.79
N GLU A 223 -12.82 9.16 -27.51
CA GLU A 223 -12.26 7.84 -27.77
C GLU A 223 -12.19 7.53 -29.25
N HIS A 224 -11.13 6.83 -29.67
CA HIS A 224 -11.06 6.12 -30.94
C HIS A 224 -11.41 4.65 -30.72
N LEU A 225 -12.50 4.18 -31.35
CA LEU A 225 -13.01 2.82 -31.16
C LEU A 225 -12.14 1.77 -31.84
N TYR A 226 -11.49 2.13 -32.96
CA TYR A 226 -10.64 1.28 -33.80
C TYR A 226 -9.43 2.10 -34.26
N TYR A 227 -8.51 2.41 -33.35
CA TYR A 227 -7.29 3.12 -33.71
C TYR A 227 -6.31 2.15 -34.37
N PRO A 228 -5.85 2.39 -35.62
CA PRO A 228 -4.97 1.47 -36.34
C PRO A 228 -3.64 1.31 -35.61
N ALA A 229 -3.28 0.09 -35.31
CA ALA A 229 -2.01 -0.25 -34.68
C ALA A 229 -1.60 -1.66 -35.07
N ASP A 230 -0.35 -1.82 -35.51
CA ASP A 230 0.25 -3.14 -35.70
C ASP A 230 0.59 -3.76 -34.31
N ASN A 231 0.81 -5.07 -34.27
CA ASN A 231 1.36 -5.72 -33.08
C ASN A 231 2.66 -5.06 -32.65
N PHE A 232 2.87 -4.91 -31.36
CA PHE A 232 4.08 -4.29 -30.82
C PHE A 232 4.57 -5.00 -29.56
N ASN A 233 5.86 -4.77 -29.25
CA ASN A 233 6.48 -5.30 -28.04
C ASN A 233 6.68 -4.20 -27.01
N SER A 234 6.58 -4.60 -25.77
CA SER A 234 6.88 -3.82 -24.57
C SER A 234 7.67 -4.68 -23.59
N ASN A 235 8.30 -4.08 -22.59
CA ASN A 235 8.76 -4.86 -21.43
C ASN A 235 7.76 -4.69 -20.31
N TRP A 236 7.66 -5.74 -19.47
CA TRP A 236 6.84 -5.71 -18.27
C TRP A 236 7.66 -6.00 -17.03
N THR A 237 7.25 -5.42 -15.93
CA THR A 237 7.83 -5.67 -14.60
C THR A 237 6.72 -5.70 -13.56
N VAL A 238 6.94 -6.44 -12.47
CA VAL A 238 6.14 -6.36 -11.26
C VAL A 238 6.99 -5.75 -10.18
N SER A 239 6.44 -4.80 -9.46
CA SER A 239 7.05 -4.12 -8.31
C SER A 239 6.07 -4.05 -7.14
N GLU A 240 6.51 -3.51 -6.02
CA GLU A 240 5.65 -3.17 -4.87
C GLU A 240 5.69 -1.65 -4.67
N ALA A 241 4.51 -1.04 -4.53
CA ALA A 241 4.35 0.35 -4.15
C ALA A 241 3.18 0.48 -3.17
N ASP A 242 3.42 1.15 -2.04
CA ASP A 242 2.42 1.37 -0.98
C ASP A 242 1.71 0.08 -0.51
N GLY A 243 2.47 -1.03 -0.45
CA GLY A 243 1.96 -2.35 -0.05
C GLY A 243 1.11 -3.06 -1.10
N ASN A 244 1.02 -2.52 -2.33
CA ASN A 244 0.31 -3.14 -3.45
C ASN A 244 1.29 -3.62 -4.51
N LEU A 245 0.95 -4.73 -5.18
CA LEU A 245 1.67 -5.15 -6.39
C LEU A 245 1.31 -4.23 -7.56
N VAL A 246 2.30 -3.85 -8.34
CA VAL A 246 2.15 -2.97 -9.51
C VAL A 246 2.76 -3.67 -10.72
N LEU A 247 1.94 -3.89 -11.74
CA LEU A 247 2.36 -4.33 -13.07
C LEU A 247 2.64 -3.09 -13.93
N SER A 248 3.86 -2.94 -14.44
CA SER A 248 4.25 -1.79 -15.25
C SER A 248 4.76 -2.21 -16.61
N PHE A 249 4.53 -1.36 -17.61
CA PHE A 249 4.96 -1.55 -18.99
C PHE A 249 5.89 -0.42 -19.42
N THR A 250 6.83 -0.71 -20.33
CA THR A 250 7.65 0.30 -20.99
C THR A 250 7.02 0.75 -22.31
N GLY A 251 7.45 1.91 -22.81
CA GLY A 251 6.92 2.47 -24.07
C GLY A 251 5.40 2.61 -24.01
N ASN A 252 4.72 2.19 -25.05
CA ASN A 252 3.27 2.28 -25.18
C ASN A 252 2.54 1.01 -24.71
N GLY A 253 3.18 0.15 -23.89
CA GLY A 253 2.55 -1.05 -23.34
C GLY A 253 1.39 -0.70 -22.40
N PHE A 254 0.28 -1.46 -22.49
CA PHE A 254 -0.91 -1.22 -21.69
C PHE A 254 -1.72 -2.52 -21.49
N ALA A 255 -2.78 -2.43 -20.67
CA ALA A 255 -3.73 -3.53 -20.49
C ALA A 255 -5.14 -3.12 -20.96
N GLY A 256 -5.57 -3.69 -22.07
CA GLY A 256 -6.93 -3.67 -22.62
C GLY A 256 -7.42 -2.33 -23.18
N PHE A 257 -7.45 -1.25 -22.40
CA PHE A 257 -7.93 0.07 -22.80
C PHE A 257 -6.82 1.11 -22.66
N TYR A 258 -6.50 1.81 -23.76
CA TYR A 258 -5.42 2.79 -23.77
C TYR A 258 -5.85 4.13 -23.17
N VAL A 259 -5.20 4.55 -22.12
CA VAL A 259 -5.50 5.82 -21.42
C VAL A 259 -4.25 6.70 -21.23
N GLY A 260 -3.11 6.33 -21.85
CA GLY A 260 -1.84 7.01 -21.58
C GLY A 260 -1.42 6.90 -20.12
N GLY A 261 -0.85 7.96 -19.58
CA GLY A 261 -0.39 7.99 -18.20
C GLY A 261 1.00 7.38 -18.02
N ASN A 262 1.25 6.74 -16.89
CA ASN A 262 2.58 6.20 -16.56
C ASN A 262 2.73 4.70 -16.87
N HIS A 263 1.74 4.08 -17.51
CA HIS A 263 1.70 2.66 -17.87
C HIS A 263 1.94 1.70 -16.69
N SER A 264 1.55 2.13 -15.48
CA SER A 264 1.66 1.35 -14.25
C SER A 264 0.28 1.02 -13.72
N TYR A 265 0.07 -0.24 -13.41
CA TYR A 265 -1.22 -0.80 -13.02
C TYR A 265 -1.13 -1.42 -11.63
N THR A 266 -1.84 -0.85 -10.66
CA THR A 266 -2.02 -1.48 -9.36
C THR A 266 -2.87 -2.74 -9.52
N ILE A 267 -2.38 -3.87 -9.00
CA ILE A 267 -3.12 -5.13 -8.95
C ILE A 267 -4.05 -5.09 -7.74
N LEU A 268 -5.35 -4.90 -7.99
CA LEU A 268 -6.37 -4.81 -6.93
C LEU A 268 -6.78 -6.19 -6.41
N SER A 269 -6.89 -7.17 -7.31
CA SER A 269 -7.09 -8.57 -6.96
C SER A 269 -6.55 -9.48 -8.06
N ARG A 270 -6.21 -10.72 -7.71
CA ARG A 270 -5.69 -11.70 -8.67
C ARG A 270 -6.00 -13.14 -8.27
N SER A 271 -6.04 -13.98 -9.29
CA SER A 271 -6.02 -15.45 -9.20
C SER A 271 -5.03 -16.00 -10.23
N SER A 272 -5.01 -17.30 -10.44
CA SER A 272 -4.18 -17.91 -11.50
C SER A 272 -4.60 -17.55 -12.92
N ASN A 273 -5.81 -17.05 -13.11
CA ASN A 273 -6.42 -16.84 -14.42
C ASN A 273 -7.20 -15.53 -14.58
N GLU A 274 -7.25 -14.70 -13.54
CA GLU A 274 -7.92 -13.42 -13.56
C GLU A 274 -7.12 -12.38 -12.78
N ILE A 275 -6.99 -11.17 -13.31
CA ILE A 275 -6.34 -10.04 -12.64
C ILE A 275 -7.23 -8.80 -12.82
N TYR A 276 -7.51 -8.11 -11.71
CA TYR A 276 -8.18 -6.81 -11.70
C TYR A 276 -7.14 -5.72 -11.51
N LEU A 277 -7.05 -4.83 -12.47
CA LEU A 277 -6.02 -3.80 -12.59
C LEU A 277 -6.63 -2.41 -12.49
N LYS A 278 -5.86 -1.48 -11.94
CA LYS A 278 -6.15 -0.05 -11.94
C LYS A 278 -4.93 0.74 -12.41
N THR A 279 -5.14 1.70 -13.30
CA THR A 279 -4.13 2.71 -13.69
C THR A 279 -4.69 4.11 -13.55
N VAL A 280 -3.81 5.13 -13.52
CA VAL A 280 -4.21 6.53 -13.61
C VAL A 280 -3.90 7.02 -15.02
N GLY A 281 -4.93 7.43 -15.74
CA GLY A 281 -4.83 7.88 -17.12
C GLY A 281 -4.28 9.31 -17.25
N PHE A 282 -4.09 9.75 -18.49
CA PHE A 282 -3.66 11.11 -18.84
C PHE A 282 -4.61 12.20 -18.28
N ASP A 283 -5.88 11.84 -18.11
CA ASP A 283 -6.95 12.67 -17.59
C ASP A 283 -7.01 12.72 -16.05
N THR A 284 -6.01 12.13 -15.40
CA THR A 284 -5.91 11.99 -13.93
C THR A 284 -7.02 11.16 -13.27
N ASN A 285 -7.82 10.44 -14.05
CA ASN A 285 -8.83 9.52 -13.55
C ASN A 285 -8.23 8.13 -13.28
N GLY A 286 -8.82 7.41 -12.32
CA GLY A 286 -8.57 5.98 -12.11
C GLY A 286 -9.33 5.16 -13.14
N TRP A 287 -8.62 4.37 -13.96
CA TRP A 287 -9.17 3.47 -14.95
C TRP A 287 -8.95 2.02 -14.53
N PHE A 288 -10.01 1.23 -14.66
CA PHE A 288 -10.06 -0.14 -14.13
C PHE A 288 -10.31 -1.12 -15.27
N ILE A 289 -9.60 -2.26 -15.22
CA ILE A 289 -9.74 -3.31 -16.23
C ILE A 289 -9.58 -4.69 -15.60
N LYS A 290 -10.45 -5.63 -15.96
CA LYS A 290 -10.31 -7.05 -15.62
C LYS A 290 -9.77 -7.80 -16.83
N ILE A 291 -8.71 -8.55 -16.61
CA ILE A 291 -8.09 -9.38 -17.64
C ILE A 291 -8.11 -10.85 -17.22
N THR A 292 -8.14 -11.74 -18.22
CA THR A 292 -8.13 -13.20 -18.01
C THR A 292 -7.27 -13.90 -19.06
N ASN A 293 -6.67 -15.03 -18.69
CA ASN A 293 -6.00 -15.95 -19.62
C ASN A 293 -6.87 -17.16 -20.02
N GLN A 294 -8.15 -17.14 -19.67
CA GLN A 294 -9.12 -18.11 -20.15
C GLN A 294 -9.64 -17.71 -21.54
N GLU A 295 -9.86 -18.70 -22.44
CA GLU A 295 -10.42 -18.49 -23.78
C GLU A 295 -11.90 -18.15 -23.76
#